data_96df3e0583773fd84b81b838704a6cf6
#
_entry.id   96df3e0583773fd84b81b838704a6cf6
#
_cell.length_a   1.000
_cell.length_b   1.000
_cell.length_c   1.000
_cell.angle_alpha   90.00
_cell.angle_beta   90.00
_cell.angle_gamma   90.00
#
_symmetry.space_group_name_H-M   'P 1'
#
loop_
_entity.id
_entity.type
_entity.pdbx_description
1 polymer ?
#
loop_
_entity_poly.entity_id
_entity_poly.type
_entity_poly.pdbx_seq_one_letter_code
_entity_poly.pdbx_strand_id
1 'polypeptide(L)'
;YADKIEQEIFTIENKDVHIETTKKQLKELESVIMKEATLLSNMRHELAEHLTNAIHQELKELYMEKTKFEVRIMKREGNAEEPLVEGAPVRLTADGYDHVEFYISTNPGEPLKPLSKVASGGELSRIILALKSIFSKHQGVASVIFDEVDTGVSGRVAQAIAEKIYRVSVNSQVLCITHLPQVASMADSHLFIRKQVANDRTITSVTVLTMEDKVTEIARMISGVEITDLTTEHAKELLTQAHHFKQTAEA
;
A
#
# COMPACT_ATOMS: atom_id res chain seq x y z
N TYR A 1 -32.80 12.61 51.38
CA TYR A 1 -33.95 11.95 50.72
C TYR A 1 -34.85 12.99 50.04
N ALA A 2 -35.20 14.08 50.72
CA ALA A 2 -36.01 15.16 50.17
C ALA A 2 -35.35 15.81 48.94
N ASP A 3 -34.08 16.15 49.01
CA ASP A 3 -33.32 16.78 47.92
C ASP A 3 -33.28 15.91 46.62
N LYS A 4 -33.26 14.58 46.80
CA LYS A 4 -33.27 13.67 45.65
C LYS A 4 -34.65 13.62 44.98
N ILE A 5 -35.73 13.67 45.78
CA ILE A 5 -37.10 13.72 45.27
C ILE A 5 -37.37 15.06 44.60
N GLU A 6 -36.92 16.20 45.17
CA GLU A 6 -37.00 17.50 44.51
C GLU A 6 -36.27 17.58 43.16
N GLN A 7 -35.10 16.98 43.09
CA GLN A 7 -34.36 16.84 41.82
C GLN A 7 -35.11 16.00 40.79
N GLU A 8 -35.73 14.90 41.24
CA GLU A 8 -36.52 14.03 40.34
C GLU A 8 -37.78 14.74 39.85
N ILE A 9 -38.48 15.48 40.72
CA ILE A 9 -39.66 16.30 40.35
C ILE A 9 -39.25 17.39 39.37
N PHE A 10 -38.20 18.16 39.66
CA PHE A 10 -37.66 19.17 38.76
C PHE A 10 -37.29 18.64 37.38
N THR A 11 -36.69 17.45 37.34
CA THR A 11 -36.32 16.73 36.11
C THR A 11 -37.54 16.32 35.30
N ILE A 12 -38.61 15.86 35.97
CA ILE A 12 -39.88 15.48 35.32
C ILE A 12 -40.62 16.72 34.78
N GLU A 13 -40.72 17.78 35.57
CA GLU A 13 -41.41 19.02 35.17
C GLU A 13 -40.71 19.73 34.00
N ASN A 14 -39.40 19.67 33.92
CA ASN A 14 -38.61 20.28 32.83
C ASN A 14 -38.26 19.30 31.69
N LYS A 15 -38.80 18.10 31.69
CA LYS A 15 -38.50 17.06 30.71
C LYS A 15 -38.71 17.53 29.26
N ASP A 16 -39.82 18.18 28.99
CA ASP A 16 -40.16 18.62 27.63
C ASP A 16 -39.24 19.74 27.17
N VAL A 17 -38.86 20.67 28.03
CA VAL A 17 -37.90 21.75 27.73
C VAL A 17 -36.51 21.16 27.48
N HIS A 18 -36.11 20.13 28.26
CA HIS A 18 -34.83 19.44 28.08
C HIS A 18 -34.79 18.67 26.76
N ILE A 19 -35.86 17.97 26.42
CA ILE A 19 -36.01 17.25 25.14
C ILE A 19 -35.90 18.24 23.96
N GLU A 20 -36.62 19.35 23.99
CA GLU A 20 -36.56 20.36 22.92
C GLU A 20 -35.16 20.96 22.76
N THR A 21 -34.52 21.28 23.89
CA THR A 21 -33.14 21.80 23.88
C THR A 21 -32.17 20.81 23.31
N THR A 22 -32.26 19.54 23.72
CA THR A 22 -31.40 18.47 23.22
C THR A 22 -31.61 18.20 21.73
N LYS A 23 -32.86 18.21 21.26
CA LYS A 23 -33.19 18.09 19.83
C LYS A 23 -32.60 19.23 19.01
N LYS A 24 -32.64 20.47 19.55
CA LYS A 24 -32.05 21.63 18.88
C LYS A 24 -30.53 21.49 18.76
N GLN A 25 -29.87 21.10 19.87
CA GLN A 25 -28.43 20.88 19.89
C GLN A 25 -28.03 19.75 18.92
N LEU A 26 -28.82 18.66 18.87
CA LEU A 26 -28.58 17.56 17.93
C LEU A 26 -28.61 18.04 16.47
N LYS A 27 -29.64 18.82 16.08
CA LYS A 27 -29.74 19.38 14.73
C LYS A 27 -28.60 20.33 14.37
N GLU A 28 -28.17 21.16 15.31
CA GLU A 28 -27.03 22.04 15.11
C GLU A 28 -25.74 21.26 14.89
N LEU A 29 -25.52 20.24 15.73
CA LEU A 29 -24.35 19.36 15.61
C LEU A 29 -24.35 18.56 14.30
N GLU A 30 -25.50 17.99 13.94
CA GLU A 30 -25.71 17.28 12.69
C GLU A 30 -25.38 18.16 11.46
N SER A 31 -25.83 19.41 11.46
CA SER A 31 -25.52 20.37 10.41
C SER A 31 -24.03 20.64 10.28
N VAL A 32 -23.30 20.78 11.40
CA VAL A 32 -21.85 20.97 11.40
C VAL A 32 -21.14 19.73 10.86
N ILE A 33 -21.49 18.55 11.36
CA ILE A 33 -20.89 17.29 10.94
C ILE A 33 -21.14 17.05 9.44
N MET A 34 -22.35 17.31 8.95
CA MET A 34 -22.67 17.14 7.53
C MET A 34 -21.86 18.08 6.64
N LYS A 35 -21.62 19.31 7.09
CA LYS A 35 -20.76 20.25 6.36
C LYS A 35 -19.33 19.72 6.23
N GLU A 36 -18.74 19.25 7.34
CA GLU A 36 -17.39 18.70 7.35
C GLU A 36 -17.30 17.38 6.55
N ALA A 37 -18.29 16.49 6.66
CA ALA A 37 -18.36 15.26 5.91
C ALA A 37 -18.47 15.50 4.39
N THR A 38 -19.23 16.54 3.98
CA THR A 38 -19.34 16.93 2.57
C THR A 38 -18.03 17.51 2.06
N LEU A 39 -17.35 18.33 2.85
CA LEU A 39 -16.03 18.85 2.50
C LEU A 39 -15.03 17.71 2.31
N LEU A 40 -15.00 16.75 3.24
CA LEU A 40 -14.15 15.56 3.16
C LEU A 40 -14.45 14.73 1.91
N SER A 41 -15.73 14.54 1.57
CA SER A 41 -16.14 13.82 0.36
C SER A 41 -15.65 14.51 -0.91
N ASN A 42 -15.79 15.83 -1.00
CA ASN A 42 -15.30 16.60 -2.15
C ASN A 42 -13.77 16.47 -2.32
N MET A 43 -13.02 16.59 -1.22
CA MET A 43 -11.57 16.39 -1.23
C MET A 43 -11.17 14.97 -1.68
N ARG A 44 -11.91 13.95 -1.25
CA ARG A 44 -11.68 12.57 -1.69
C ARG A 44 -11.88 12.39 -3.19
N HIS A 45 -12.91 12.98 -3.76
CA HIS A 45 -13.17 12.91 -5.21
C HIS A 45 -12.04 13.56 -6.00
N GLU A 46 -11.60 14.75 -5.59
CA GLU A 46 -10.46 15.43 -6.21
C GLU A 46 -9.17 14.59 -6.12
N LEU A 47 -8.85 14.10 -4.92
CA LEU A 47 -7.65 13.28 -4.70
C LEU A 47 -7.71 11.91 -5.40
N ALA A 48 -8.91 11.36 -5.62
CA ALA A 48 -9.08 10.09 -6.33
C ALA A 48 -8.60 10.16 -7.78
N GLU A 49 -8.85 11.27 -8.47
CA GLU A 49 -8.35 11.47 -9.84
C GLU A 49 -6.81 11.60 -9.86
N HIS A 50 -6.26 12.38 -8.94
CA HIS A 50 -4.80 12.52 -8.81
C HIS A 50 -4.12 11.18 -8.50
N LEU A 51 -4.68 10.41 -7.56
CA LEU A 51 -4.17 9.09 -7.21
C LEU A 51 -4.24 8.12 -8.39
N THR A 52 -5.36 8.10 -9.10
CA THR A 52 -5.56 7.25 -10.28
C THR A 52 -4.49 7.52 -11.33
N ASN A 53 -4.23 8.79 -11.64
CA ASN A 53 -3.21 9.18 -12.61
C ASN A 53 -1.79 8.81 -12.14
N ALA A 54 -1.47 9.05 -10.87
CA ALA A 54 -0.19 8.69 -10.28
C ALA A 54 0.05 7.17 -10.32
N ILE A 55 -0.97 6.36 -9.98
CA ILE A 55 -0.89 4.90 -10.05
C ILE A 55 -0.66 4.42 -11.47
N HIS A 56 -1.36 4.97 -12.47
CA HIS A 56 -1.14 4.59 -13.87
C HIS A 56 0.28 4.89 -14.31
N GLN A 57 0.87 6.02 -13.89
CA GLN A 57 2.26 6.35 -14.19
C GLN A 57 3.23 5.34 -13.54
N GLU A 58 3.03 5.01 -12.26
CA GLU A 58 3.83 4.01 -11.55
C GLU A 58 3.73 2.62 -12.19
N LEU A 59 2.51 2.20 -12.56
CA LEU A 59 2.28 0.92 -13.24
C LEU A 59 2.93 0.87 -14.62
N LYS A 60 2.94 1.97 -15.36
CA LYS A 60 3.63 2.08 -16.64
C LYS A 60 5.14 1.85 -16.48
N GLU A 61 5.76 2.43 -15.46
CA GLU A 61 7.18 2.21 -15.15
C GLU A 61 7.49 0.75 -14.76
N LEU A 62 6.48 0.01 -14.25
CA LEU A 62 6.56 -1.41 -13.95
C LEU A 62 6.14 -2.31 -15.12
N TYR A 63 6.02 -1.77 -16.33
CA TYR A 63 5.58 -2.49 -17.54
C TYR A 63 4.18 -3.12 -17.41
N MET A 64 3.28 -2.47 -16.68
CA MET A 64 1.89 -2.84 -16.50
C MET A 64 0.94 -1.82 -17.16
N GLU A 65 1.28 -1.33 -18.35
CA GLU A 65 0.56 -0.26 -19.06
C GLU A 65 -0.91 -0.59 -19.37
N LYS A 66 -1.24 -1.88 -19.48
CA LYS A 66 -2.59 -2.36 -19.79
C LYS A 66 -3.49 -2.46 -18.56
N THR A 67 -2.91 -2.32 -17.39
CA THR A 67 -3.64 -2.36 -16.11
C THR A 67 -4.48 -1.10 -15.95
N LYS A 68 -5.75 -1.29 -15.62
CA LYS A 68 -6.67 -0.20 -15.28
C LYS A 68 -6.84 -0.15 -13.77
N PHE A 69 -6.72 1.02 -13.20
CA PHE A 69 -6.94 1.29 -11.79
C PHE A 69 -8.00 2.39 -11.63
N GLU A 70 -8.92 2.22 -10.69
CA GLU A 70 -10.03 3.15 -10.44
C GLU A 70 -10.25 3.25 -8.92
N VAL A 71 -10.40 4.47 -8.42
CA VAL A 71 -10.86 4.73 -7.06
C VAL A 71 -12.37 4.96 -7.11
N ARG A 72 -13.13 4.08 -6.48
CA ARG A 72 -14.59 4.24 -6.35
C ARG A 72 -14.94 4.80 -4.99
N ILE A 73 -15.70 5.87 -5.02
CA ILE A 73 -16.23 6.52 -3.83
C ILE A 73 -17.74 6.37 -3.88
N MET A 74 -18.28 5.60 -2.95
CA MET A 74 -19.70 5.29 -2.84
C MET A 74 -20.23 5.86 -1.53
N LYS A 75 -21.46 6.33 -1.52
CA LYS A 75 -22.12 6.74 -0.27
C LYS A 75 -22.55 5.48 0.50
N ARG A 76 -22.30 5.46 1.80
CA ARG A 76 -22.81 4.40 2.67
C ARG A 76 -24.30 4.58 2.86
N GLU A 77 -25.07 3.55 2.52
CA GLU A 77 -26.53 3.57 2.70
C GLU A 77 -26.89 3.73 4.19
N GLY A 78 -27.73 4.70 4.48
CA GLY A 78 -28.24 5.00 5.80
C GLY A 78 -29.69 4.55 6.00
N ASN A 79 -30.18 4.67 7.23
CA ASN A 79 -31.57 4.45 7.57
C ASN A 79 -32.39 5.73 7.35
N ALA A 80 -33.73 5.63 7.38
CA ALA A 80 -34.63 6.77 7.14
C ALA A 80 -34.47 7.94 8.15
N GLU A 81 -33.88 7.69 9.31
CA GLU A 81 -33.62 8.68 10.37
C GLU A 81 -32.25 9.36 10.23
N GLU A 82 -31.38 8.85 9.33
CA GLU A 82 -30.03 9.36 9.12
C GLU A 82 -30.04 10.57 8.12
N PRO A 83 -29.00 11.41 8.11
CA PRO A 83 -28.94 12.60 7.26
C PRO A 83 -29.07 12.29 5.78
N LEU A 84 -29.62 13.23 5.02
CA LEU A 84 -29.81 13.10 3.58
C LEU A 84 -28.67 13.79 2.81
N VAL A 85 -28.09 13.08 1.84
CA VAL A 85 -27.17 13.63 0.83
C VAL A 85 -27.76 13.36 -0.54
N GLU A 86 -28.03 14.43 -1.30
CA GLU A 86 -28.68 14.36 -2.63
C GLU A 86 -30.02 13.58 -2.61
N GLY A 87 -30.76 13.70 -1.50
CA GLY A 87 -32.07 13.09 -1.34
C GLY A 87 -32.06 11.61 -0.90
N ALA A 88 -30.89 11.01 -0.66
CA ALA A 88 -30.75 9.65 -0.14
C ALA A 88 -30.18 9.68 1.29
N PRO A 89 -30.67 8.84 2.22
CA PRO A 89 -30.12 8.75 3.56
C PRO A 89 -28.72 8.13 3.52
N VAL A 90 -27.79 8.73 4.28
CA VAL A 90 -26.40 8.26 4.36
C VAL A 90 -26.00 7.97 5.79
N ARG A 91 -25.26 6.87 5.99
CA ARG A 91 -24.70 6.53 7.29
C ARG A 91 -23.45 7.33 7.55
N LEU A 92 -23.47 8.16 8.58
CA LEU A 92 -22.29 8.86 9.09
C LEU A 92 -21.45 7.95 10.00
N THR A 93 -20.15 7.98 9.79
CA THR A 93 -19.14 7.34 10.65
C THR A 93 -18.09 8.38 11.05
N ALA A 94 -17.11 7.99 11.88
CA ALA A 94 -15.98 8.85 12.22
C ALA A 94 -15.20 9.34 10.98
N ASP A 95 -15.28 8.60 9.87
CA ASP A 95 -14.60 8.87 8.59
C ASP A 95 -15.54 9.52 7.54
N GLY A 96 -16.66 10.07 7.95
CA GLY A 96 -17.68 10.62 7.05
C GLY A 96 -18.65 9.55 6.52
N TYR A 97 -19.33 9.87 5.41
CA TYR A 97 -20.34 8.99 4.81
C TYR A 97 -19.85 8.21 3.59
N ASP A 98 -18.62 8.42 3.13
CA ASP A 98 -18.08 7.72 1.98
C ASP A 98 -17.56 6.32 2.33
N HIS A 99 -17.71 5.41 1.38
CA HIS A 99 -16.99 4.15 1.30
C HIS A 99 -16.04 4.21 0.11
N VAL A 100 -14.73 4.19 0.36
CA VAL A 100 -13.70 4.24 -0.67
C VAL A 100 -13.18 2.84 -0.94
N GLU A 101 -13.19 2.43 -2.20
CA GLU A 101 -12.70 1.12 -2.62
C GLU A 101 -11.85 1.23 -3.89
N PHE A 102 -10.74 0.51 -3.92
CA PHE A 102 -9.86 0.45 -5.09
C PHE A 102 -10.26 -0.71 -5.99
N TYR A 103 -10.42 -0.42 -7.26
CA TYR A 103 -10.75 -1.38 -8.30
C TYR A 103 -9.61 -1.50 -9.30
N ILE A 104 -9.39 -2.70 -9.82
CA ILE A 104 -8.33 -2.96 -10.78
C ILE A 104 -8.74 -4.01 -11.80
N SER A 105 -8.16 -3.88 -13.01
CA SER A 105 -8.16 -4.92 -14.04
C SER A 105 -6.75 -5.00 -14.60
N THR A 106 -6.11 -6.16 -14.49
CA THR A 106 -4.72 -6.38 -14.93
C THR A 106 -4.63 -6.76 -16.40
N ASN A 107 -5.73 -7.28 -16.99
CA ASN A 107 -5.78 -7.73 -18.36
C ASN A 107 -6.80 -6.95 -19.19
N PRO A 108 -6.46 -6.61 -20.45
CA PRO A 108 -7.44 -5.99 -21.36
C PRO A 108 -8.69 -6.87 -21.56
N GLY A 109 -9.86 -6.24 -21.44
CA GLY A 109 -11.14 -6.94 -21.62
C GLY A 109 -11.71 -7.58 -20.36
N GLU A 110 -10.94 -7.69 -19.28
CA GLU A 110 -11.46 -8.12 -17.99
C GLU A 110 -12.20 -6.99 -17.28
N PRO A 111 -13.28 -7.30 -16.53
CA PRO A 111 -13.97 -6.32 -15.72
C PRO A 111 -13.09 -5.86 -14.55
N LEU A 112 -13.26 -4.60 -14.14
CA LEU A 112 -12.69 -4.09 -12.90
C LEU A 112 -13.22 -4.88 -11.70
N LYS A 113 -12.31 -5.33 -10.82
CA LYS A 113 -12.61 -6.05 -9.58
C LYS A 113 -12.03 -5.30 -8.40
N PRO A 114 -12.63 -5.38 -7.20
CA PRO A 114 -12.02 -4.87 -5.99
C PRO A 114 -10.60 -5.40 -5.82
N LEU A 115 -9.66 -4.52 -5.46
CA LEU A 115 -8.25 -4.90 -5.25
C LEU A 115 -8.11 -6.04 -4.22
N SER A 116 -8.99 -6.07 -3.22
CA SER A 116 -9.07 -7.14 -2.21
C SER A 116 -9.44 -8.53 -2.77
N LYS A 117 -9.94 -8.61 -4.02
CA LYS A 117 -10.34 -9.86 -4.70
C LYS A 117 -9.37 -10.27 -5.82
N VAL A 118 -8.22 -9.60 -5.94
CA VAL A 118 -7.20 -9.96 -6.93
C VAL A 118 -6.40 -11.15 -6.42
N ALA A 119 -6.34 -12.21 -7.23
CA ALA A 119 -5.77 -13.50 -6.83
C ALA A 119 -4.29 -13.71 -7.24
N SER A 120 -3.72 -12.84 -8.07
CA SER A 120 -2.34 -13.01 -8.58
C SER A 120 -1.32 -12.42 -7.62
N GLY A 121 -0.45 -13.26 -7.03
CA GLY A 121 0.58 -12.85 -6.06
C GLY A 121 1.54 -11.80 -6.63
N GLY A 122 2.21 -12.09 -7.75
CA GLY A 122 3.21 -11.20 -8.33
C GLY A 122 2.63 -9.88 -8.89
N GLU A 123 1.46 -9.92 -9.53
CA GLU A 123 0.79 -8.69 -10.01
C GLU A 123 0.33 -7.82 -8.86
N LEU A 124 -0.28 -8.42 -7.83
CA LEU A 124 -0.71 -7.70 -6.64
C LEU A 124 0.48 -7.06 -5.91
N SER A 125 1.59 -7.78 -5.78
CA SER A 125 2.80 -7.25 -5.13
C SER A 125 3.37 -6.04 -5.88
N ARG A 126 3.35 -6.04 -7.22
CA ARG A 126 3.76 -4.87 -8.03
C ARG A 126 2.80 -3.70 -7.90
N ILE A 127 1.49 -3.96 -7.82
CA ILE A 127 0.49 -2.90 -7.56
C ILE A 127 0.72 -2.29 -6.18
N ILE A 128 0.99 -3.11 -5.18
CA ILE A 128 1.32 -2.63 -3.82
C ILE A 128 2.65 -1.86 -3.83
N LEU A 129 3.65 -2.27 -4.62
CA LEU A 129 4.88 -1.51 -4.81
C LEU A 129 4.59 -0.14 -5.42
N ALA A 130 3.75 -0.04 -6.46
CA ALA A 130 3.33 1.23 -7.06
C ALA A 130 2.62 2.14 -6.04
N LEU A 131 1.68 1.60 -5.27
CA LEU A 131 1.01 2.32 -4.18
C LEU A 131 2.02 2.80 -3.13
N LYS A 132 2.94 1.95 -2.69
CA LYS A 132 3.97 2.30 -1.70
C LYS A 132 4.93 3.35 -2.23
N SER A 133 5.28 3.34 -3.50
CA SER A 133 6.10 4.37 -4.14
C SER A 133 5.48 5.77 -4.02
N ILE A 134 4.14 5.87 -4.15
CA ILE A 134 3.42 7.13 -4.02
C ILE A 134 3.32 7.56 -2.55
N PHE A 135 2.97 6.62 -1.66
CA PHE A 135 2.66 6.93 -0.26
C PHE A 135 3.87 6.96 0.66
N SER A 136 5.03 6.40 0.26
CA SER A 136 6.22 6.31 1.12
C SER A 136 6.66 7.67 1.70
N LYS A 137 6.49 8.74 0.92
CA LYS A 137 6.83 10.10 1.35
C LYS A 137 5.90 10.68 2.43
N HIS A 138 4.71 10.11 2.62
CA HIS A 138 3.64 10.70 3.44
C HIS A 138 3.27 9.84 4.67
N GLN A 139 3.55 8.54 4.65
CA GLN A 139 3.03 7.63 5.67
C GLN A 139 3.94 7.44 6.89
N GLY A 140 5.19 7.90 6.85
CA GLY A 140 6.15 7.70 7.96
C GLY A 140 6.35 6.22 8.34
N VAL A 141 6.13 5.30 7.40
CA VAL A 141 6.29 3.86 7.61
C VAL A 141 7.76 3.54 7.79
N ALA A 142 8.14 3.03 8.94
CA ALA A 142 9.54 2.76 9.27
C ALA A 142 10.13 1.61 8.43
N SER A 143 9.35 0.57 8.14
CA SER A 143 9.82 -0.58 7.35
C SER A 143 8.73 -1.16 6.44
N VAL A 144 9.14 -1.68 5.29
CA VAL A 144 8.28 -2.36 4.31
C VAL A 144 8.90 -3.69 3.93
N ILE A 145 8.10 -4.74 3.88
CA ILE A 145 8.53 -6.08 3.45
C ILE A 145 7.85 -6.39 2.12
N PHE A 146 8.64 -6.67 1.09
CA PHE A 146 8.18 -7.16 -0.19
C PHE A 146 8.50 -8.64 -0.34
N ASP A 147 7.46 -9.42 -0.57
CA ASP A 147 7.56 -10.84 -0.89
C ASP A 147 6.92 -11.10 -2.25
N GLU A 148 7.54 -11.95 -3.07
CA GLU A 148 7.07 -12.33 -4.41
C GLU A 148 6.86 -11.17 -5.41
N VAL A 149 7.43 -9.98 -5.17
CA VAL A 149 7.23 -8.81 -6.06
C VAL A 149 7.84 -9.01 -7.45
N ASP A 150 8.82 -9.88 -7.56
CA ASP A 150 9.57 -10.25 -8.76
C ASP A 150 9.11 -11.58 -9.40
N THR A 151 8.01 -12.16 -8.92
CA THR A 151 7.48 -13.40 -9.48
C THR A 151 6.92 -13.19 -10.89
N GLY A 152 7.32 -14.08 -11.81
CA GLY A 152 6.86 -14.10 -13.21
C GLY A 152 7.41 -12.97 -14.09
N VAL A 153 8.49 -12.32 -13.67
CA VAL A 153 9.16 -11.26 -14.44
C VAL A 153 10.63 -11.57 -14.70
N SER A 154 11.23 -10.88 -15.66
CA SER A 154 12.66 -11.00 -16.00
C SER A 154 13.16 -9.75 -16.72
N GLY A 155 14.47 -9.68 -16.95
CA GLY A 155 15.10 -8.64 -17.78
C GLY A 155 14.75 -7.22 -17.32
N ARG A 156 14.22 -6.40 -18.24
CA ARG A 156 13.93 -4.98 -17.99
C ARG A 156 12.87 -4.73 -16.90
N VAL A 157 11.90 -5.63 -16.78
CA VAL A 157 10.86 -5.52 -15.73
C VAL A 157 11.48 -5.74 -14.35
N ALA A 158 12.36 -6.73 -14.22
CA ALA A 158 13.11 -6.99 -12.98
C ALA A 158 13.97 -5.79 -12.58
N GLN A 159 14.63 -5.15 -13.54
CA GLN A 159 15.41 -3.93 -13.31
C GLN A 159 14.54 -2.77 -12.83
N ALA A 160 13.39 -2.53 -13.48
CA ALA A 160 12.46 -1.47 -13.06
C ALA A 160 11.92 -1.70 -11.65
N ILE A 161 11.62 -2.95 -11.28
CA ILE A 161 11.21 -3.32 -9.93
C ILE A 161 12.33 -3.02 -8.93
N ALA A 162 13.57 -3.41 -9.24
CA ALA A 162 14.72 -3.18 -8.38
C ALA A 162 14.95 -1.68 -8.10
N GLU A 163 14.89 -0.86 -9.15
CA GLU A 163 15.02 0.59 -9.05
C GLU A 163 13.89 1.23 -8.23
N LYS A 164 12.66 0.74 -8.43
CA LYS A 164 11.50 1.22 -7.68
C LYS A 164 11.59 0.86 -6.19
N ILE A 165 12.01 -0.36 -5.85
CA ILE A 165 12.27 -0.81 -4.48
C ILE A 165 13.33 0.07 -3.82
N TYR A 166 14.42 0.36 -4.54
CA TYR A 166 15.46 1.25 -4.03
C TYR A 166 14.93 2.65 -3.72
N ARG A 167 14.15 3.25 -4.62
CA ARG A 167 13.54 4.57 -4.37
C ARG A 167 12.65 4.59 -3.11
N VAL A 168 11.93 3.51 -2.82
CA VAL A 168 11.16 3.36 -1.59
C VAL A 168 12.10 3.26 -0.38
N SER A 169 13.26 2.60 -0.52
CA SER A 169 14.21 2.41 0.57
C SER A 169 14.94 3.68 1.02
N VAL A 170 14.97 4.73 0.20
CA VAL A 170 15.59 6.02 0.58
C VAL A 170 14.93 6.63 1.83
N ASN A 171 13.62 6.43 2.02
CA ASN A 171 12.87 6.98 3.15
C ASN A 171 12.31 5.94 4.12
N SER A 172 12.60 4.65 3.90
CA SER A 172 12.08 3.56 4.72
C SER A 172 13.04 2.39 4.69
N GLN A 173 13.09 1.59 5.75
CA GLN A 173 13.78 0.31 5.66
C GLN A 173 12.97 -0.65 4.77
N VAL A 174 13.61 -1.19 3.73
CA VAL A 174 12.97 -2.17 2.86
C VAL A 174 13.64 -3.53 2.99
N LEU A 175 12.83 -4.55 3.26
CA LEU A 175 13.21 -5.95 3.20
C LEU A 175 12.55 -6.57 1.96
N CYS A 176 13.33 -7.16 1.07
CA CYS A 176 12.80 -7.80 -0.13
C CYS A 176 13.29 -9.24 -0.22
N ILE A 177 12.36 -10.18 -0.38
CA ILE A 177 12.65 -11.57 -0.68
C ILE A 177 12.64 -11.71 -2.20
N THR A 178 13.78 -12.10 -2.78
CA THR A 178 13.96 -12.12 -4.23
C THR A 178 14.76 -13.33 -4.68
N HIS A 179 14.50 -13.77 -5.90
CA HIS A 179 15.28 -14.77 -6.62
C HIS A 179 15.96 -14.20 -7.87
N LEU A 180 15.78 -12.90 -8.14
CA LEU A 180 16.32 -12.25 -9.33
C LEU A 180 17.62 -11.48 -9.02
N PRO A 181 18.69 -11.70 -9.82
CA PRO A 181 19.98 -11.04 -9.63
C PRO A 181 19.88 -9.51 -9.73
N GLN A 182 19.00 -8.97 -10.57
CA GLN A 182 18.78 -7.52 -10.72
C GLN A 182 18.28 -6.88 -9.41
N VAL A 183 17.36 -7.55 -8.72
CA VAL A 183 16.83 -7.05 -7.44
C VAL A 183 17.86 -7.23 -6.33
N ALA A 184 18.51 -8.39 -6.26
CA ALA A 184 19.54 -8.70 -5.26
C ALA A 184 20.75 -7.76 -5.36
N SER A 185 21.19 -7.39 -6.58
CA SER A 185 22.31 -6.45 -6.80
C SER A 185 22.03 -5.04 -6.27
N MET A 186 20.75 -4.64 -6.22
CA MET A 186 20.33 -3.33 -5.74
C MET A 186 20.34 -3.22 -4.20
N ALA A 187 20.47 -4.32 -3.47
CA ALA A 187 20.45 -4.32 -2.02
C ALA A 187 21.73 -3.69 -1.42
N ASP A 188 21.59 -2.87 -0.35
CA ASP A 188 22.72 -2.38 0.45
C ASP A 188 23.29 -3.52 1.30
N SER A 189 22.39 -4.27 1.95
CA SER A 189 22.71 -5.48 2.70
C SER A 189 22.10 -6.70 2.03
N HIS A 190 22.90 -7.70 1.69
CA HIS A 190 22.42 -8.95 1.09
C HIS A 190 22.44 -10.06 2.15
N LEU A 191 21.26 -10.59 2.47
CA LEU A 191 21.06 -11.69 3.39
C LEU A 191 20.89 -12.99 2.59
N PHE A 192 21.85 -13.89 2.70
CA PHE A 192 21.77 -15.21 2.05
C PHE A 192 21.02 -16.20 2.94
N ILE A 193 19.91 -16.73 2.43
CA ILE A 193 19.09 -17.72 3.13
C ILE A 193 19.40 -19.11 2.58
N ARG A 194 19.84 -20.01 3.46
CA ARG A 194 20.17 -21.39 3.12
C ARG A 194 19.38 -22.37 3.98
N LYS A 195 18.79 -23.37 3.33
CA LYS A 195 18.17 -24.52 4.01
C LYS A 195 19.11 -25.71 3.92
N GLN A 196 19.38 -26.34 5.04
CA GLN A 196 20.20 -27.55 5.16
C GLN A 196 19.45 -28.61 5.95
N VAL A 197 19.58 -29.87 5.53
CA VAL A 197 19.06 -31.00 6.31
C VAL A 197 20.20 -31.55 7.18
N ALA A 198 20.02 -31.50 8.50
CA ALA A 198 20.93 -32.07 9.47
C ALA A 198 20.10 -32.85 10.50
N ASN A 199 20.47 -34.11 10.75
CA ASN A 199 19.78 -35.01 11.70
C ASN A 199 18.27 -35.11 11.46
N ASP A 200 17.85 -35.33 10.23
CA ASP A 200 16.44 -35.40 9.76
C ASP A 200 15.60 -34.13 10.02
N ARG A 201 16.26 -33.02 10.26
CA ARG A 201 15.60 -31.73 10.44
C ARG A 201 16.11 -30.72 9.43
N THR A 202 15.21 -29.92 8.89
CA THR A 202 15.58 -28.78 8.05
C THR A 202 15.93 -27.60 8.93
N ILE A 203 17.18 -27.12 8.80
CA ILE A 203 17.68 -25.94 9.49
C ILE A 203 17.80 -24.83 8.44
N THR A 204 17.24 -23.66 8.76
CA THR A 204 17.41 -22.46 7.95
C THR A 204 18.46 -21.57 8.58
N SER A 205 19.48 -21.18 7.82
CA SER A 205 20.51 -20.23 8.24
C SER A 205 20.41 -18.97 7.40
N VAL A 206 20.74 -17.83 8.02
CA VAL A 206 20.80 -16.51 7.38
C VAL A 206 22.19 -15.95 7.60
N THR A 207 22.84 -15.54 6.53
CA THR A 207 24.21 -14.99 6.58
C THR A 207 24.24 -13.66 5.82
N VAL A 208 24.86 -12.65 6.42
CA VAL A 208 25.13 -11.38 5.72
C VAL A 208 26.32 -11.59 4.82
N LEU A 209 26.17 -11.32 3.52
CA LEU A 209 27.23 -11.48 2.54
C LEU A 209 28.22 -10.32 2.54
N THR A 210 29.52 -10.63 2.42
CA THR A 210 30.56 -9.66 2.08
C THR A 210 30.42 -9.22 0.62
N MET A 211 31.20 -8.24 0.16
CA MET A 211 31.15 -7.84 -1.25
C MET A 211 31.62 -8.95 -2.20
N GLU A 212 32.62 -9.73 -1.81
CA GLU A 212 33.10 -10.87 -2.58
C GLU A 212 32.04 -11.98 -2.66
N ASP A 213 31.40 -12.27 -1.52
CA ASP A 213 30.32 -13.27 -1.46
C ASP A 213 29.09 -12.81 -2.27
N LYS A 214 28.78 -11.50 -2.30
CA LYS A 214 27.71 -10.94 -3.15
C LYS A 214 27.96 -11.21 -4.63
N VAL A 215 29.20 -10.99 -5.11
CA VAL A 215 29.55 -11.28 -6.51
C VAL A 215 29.31 -12.75 -6.81
N THR A 216 29.78 -13.65 -5.93
CA THR A 216 29.62 -15.09 -6.08
C THR A 216 28.15 -15.52 -6.10
N GLU A 217 27.34 -15.00 -5.17
CA GLU A 217 25.92 -15.34 -5.09
C GLU A 217 25.12 -14.80 -6.28
N ILE A 218 25.38 -13.55 -6.72
CA ILE A 218 24.74 -12.99 -7.92
C ILE A 218 25.16 -13.78 -9.17
N ALA A 219 26.42 -14.18 -9.29
CA ALA A 219 26.86 -15.04 -10.38
C ALA A 219 26.13 -16.39 -10.37
N ARG A 220 25.95 -17.00 -9.19
CA ARG A 220 25.15 -18.22 -9.01
C ARG A 220 23.68 -18.02 -9.40
N MET A 221 23.07 -16.87 -9.04
CA MET A 221 21.69 -16.54 -9.44
C MET A 221 21.54 -16.36 -10.96
N ILE A 222 22.58 -15.89 -11.65
CA ILE A 222 22.61 -15.73 -13.11
C ILE A 222 22.75 -17.10 -13.80
N SER A 223 23.71 -17.92 -13.34
CA SER A 223 24.08 -19.18 -14.00
C SER A 223 23.20 -20.36 -13.63
N GLY A 224 22.62 -20.33 -12.43
CA GLY A 224 21.82 -21.41 -11.86
C GLY A 224 22.65 -22.57 -11.27
N VAL A 225 23.53 -23.16 -12.01
CA VAL A 225 24.26 -24.40 -11.59
C VAL A 225 25.76 -24.19 -11.51
N GLU A 226 26.41 -23.74 -12.57
CA GLU A 226 27.84 -23.60 -12.66
C GLU A 226 28.28 -22.16 -12.85
N ILE A 227 29.11 -21.67 -11.93
CA ILE A 227 29.65 -20.31 -11.99
C ILE A 227 30.82 -20.30 -12.97
N THR A 228 30.75 -19.46 -14.00
CA THR A 228 31.82 -19.26 -14.99
C THR A 228 32.45 -17.88 -14.81
N ASP A 229 33.62 -17.65 -15.41
CA ASP A 229 34.22 -16.32 -15.42
C ASP A 229 33.29 -15.28 -16.04
N LEU A 230 32.57 -15.64 -17.11
CA LEU A 230 31.59 -14.74 -17.76
C LEU A 230 30.43 -14.36 -16.85
N THR A 231 29.87 -15.31 -16.08
CA THR A 231 28.79 -15.01 -15.12
C THR A 231 29.30 -14.20 -13.94
N THR A 232 30.53 -14.36 -13.54
CA THR A 232 31.18 -13.54 -12.51
C THR A 232 31.41 -12.12 -12.99
N GLU A 233 31.82 -11.92 -14.24
CA GLU A 233 31.95 -10.60 -14.85
C GLU A 233 30.59 -9.89 -14.96
N HIS A 234 29.56 -10.61 -15.41
CA HIS A 234 28.19 -10.07 -15.47
C HIS A 234 27.64 -9.71 -14.07
N ALA A 235 27.95 -10.50 -13.03
CA ALA A 235 27.58 -10.16 -11.66
C ALA A 235 28.23 -8.85 -11.18
N LYS A 236 29.52 -8.64 -11.49
CA LYS A 236 30.22 -7.38 -11.19
C LYS A 236 29.61 -6.19 -11.95
N GLU A 237 29.25 -6.40 -13.20
CA GLU A 237 28.60 -5.38 -14.02
C GLU A 237 27.24 -4.96 -13.40
N LEU A 238 26.38 -5.91 -13.00
CA LEU A 238 25.09 -5.61 -12.33
C LEU A 238 25.30 -4.83 -11.03
N LEU A 239 26.28 -5.20 -10.21
CA LEU A 239 26.61 -4.48 -8.98
C LEU A 239 27.10 -3.05 -9.28
N THR A 240 27.89 -2.87 -10.34
CA THR A 240 28.39 -1.55 -10.77
C THR A 240 27.24 -0.66 -11.26
N GLN A 241 26.35 -1.22 -12.08
CA GLN A 241 25.15 -0.52 -12.57
C GLN A 241 24.24 -0.10 -11.41
N ALA A 242 24.02 -1.00 -10.44
CA ALA A 242 23.25 -0.71 -9.25
C ALA A 242 23.88 0.42 -8.42
N HIS A 243 25.19 0.42 -8.24
CA HIS A 243 25.91 1.48 -7.53
C HIS A 243 25.77 2.82 -8.23
N HIS A 244 25.95 2.87 -9.56
CA HIS A 244 25.79 4.08 -10.36
C HIS A 244 24.36 4.65 -10.27
N PHE A 245 23.33 3.76 -10.36
CA PHE A 245 21.93 4.17 -10.22
C PHE A 245 21.67 4.83 -8.87
N LYS A 246 22.18 4.24 -7.77
CA LYS A 246 22.04 4.78 -6.42
C LYS A 246 22.59 6.19 -6.29
N GLN A 247 23.80 6.42 -6.82
CA GLN A 247 24.42 7.74 -6.79
C GLN A 247 23.61 8.80 -7.55
N THR A 248 22.95 8.42 -8.64
CA THR A 248 22.12 9.35 -9.42
C THR A 248 20.72 9.55 -8.84
N ALA A 249 20.23 8.62 -8.07
CA ALA A 249 18.90 8.70 -7.42
C ALA A 249 18.91 9.49 -6.11
N GLU A 250 20.07 9.67 -5.47
CA GLU A 250 20.27 10.46 -4.25
C GLU A 250 20.63 11.94 -4.54
N ALA A 251 20.99 12.27 -5.77
CA ALA A 251 21.34 13.63 -6.22
C ALA A 251 20.07 14.41 -6.64
#